data_a8eaff9d439e3c415d551d2d106eb3d8
#
_entry.id   a8eaff9d439e3c415d551d2d106eb3d8
#
_cell.length_a   1.000
_cell.length_b   1.000
_cell.length_c   1.000
_cell.angle_alpha   90.00
_cell.angle_beta   90.00
_cell.angle_gamma   90.00
#
_symmetry.space_group_name_H-M   'P 1'
#
loop_
_entity.id
_entity.type
_entity.pdbx_description
1 polymer ?
#
loop_
_entity_poly.entity_id
_entity_poly.type
_entity_poly.pdbx_seq_one_letter_code
_entity_poly.pdbx_strand_id
1 'polypeptide(L)'
;ATGAALSGMRPMAEIQFGGFAALAHNALLNNAAMLRWRWGANVPLTVRVPLGARTRSGPFHANMIESWYANDPGLVVVAPGTPQDAYDLLREAAELDDPVLFLEHIGLYGLRGGLTGWGQNINQNVDTQPVKDAIESGNRLKIGKAGVVRGGRDVTLVTWGAMLHIAKQAADILSEEDIEVEIIDVRTLIPFDAETCVSSVTRTGRLVVLQEGQWFGGIGHSMQSRIMEEAFYALESAPLVIGALDTPVPFAPPLENHTVPGLEHVVKALRQVAQG
;
A
#
# COMPACT_ATOMS: atom_id res chain seq x y z
N ALA A 1 19.14 -12.82 10.14
CA ALA A 1 18.47 -13.24 8.89
C ALA A 1 19.39 -13.01 7.67
N THR A 2 20.02 -11.83 7.50
CA THR A 2 20.92 -11.53 6.35
C THR A 2 22.06 -12.55 6.21
N GLY A 3 22.74 -12.93 7.32
CA GLY A 3 23.79 -13.95 7.28
C GLY A 3 23.28 -15.34 6.87
N ALA A 4 22.06 -15.71 7.25
CA ALA A 4 21.43 -16.95 6.80
C ALA A 4 21.14 -16.92 5.29
N ALA A 5 20.67 -15.78 4.77
CA ALA A 5 20.47 -15.59 3.35
C ALA A 5 21.77 -15.72 2.54
N LEU A 6 22.84 -15.10 3.02
CA LEU A 6 24.18 -15.22 2.42
C LEU A 6 24.74 -16.65 2.47
N SER A 7 24.25 -17.48 3.39
CA SER A 7 24.61 -18.91 3.51
C SER A 7 23.72 -19.82 2.66
N GLY A 8 22.89 -19.27 1.77
CA GLY A 8 22.07 -20.01 0.82
C GLY A 8 20.67 -20.39 1.34
N MET A 9 20.25 -19.88 2.50
CA MET A 9 18.88 -20.00 2.98
C MET A 9 17.98 -18.92 2.39
N ARG A 10 16.65 -19.11 2.48
CA ARG A 10 15.63 -18.09 2.18
C ARG A 10 14.85 -17.76 3.47
N PRO A 11 15.47 -17.01 4.40
CA PRO A 11 14.86 -16.72 5.68
C PRO A 11 13.64 -15.79 5.53
N MET A 12 12.61 -16.08 6.33
CA MET A 12 11.51 -15.17 6.56
C MET A 12 11.59 -14.70 8.01
N ALA A 13 11.76 -13.41 8.21
CA ALA A 13 11.83 -12.77 9.52
C ALA A 13 10.56 -11.94 9.75
N GLU A 14 10.20 -11.72 11.00
CA GLU A 14 9.08 -10.87 11.36
C GLU A 14 9.52 -9.82 12.36
N ILE A 15 9.12 -8.56 12.14
CA ILE A 15 9.21 -7.46 13.09
C ILE A 15 7.81 -7.27 13.65
N GLN A 16 7.68 -7.24 14.96
CA GLN A 16 6.39 -7.31 15.63
C GLN A 16 5.43 -6.15 15.26
N PHE A 17 5.93 -4.92 15.09
CA PHE A 17 5.15 -3.74 14.66
C PHE A 17 6.01 -2.77 13.85
N GLY A 18 5.37 -2.02 12.97
CA GLY A 18 6.03 -1.08 12.06
C GLY A 18 7.02 -0.13 12.75
N GLY A 19 6.64 0.50 13.85
CA GLY A 19 7.52 1.42 14.58
C GLY A 19 8.82 0.78 15.08
N PHE A 20 8.81 -0.53 15.38
CA PHE A 20 10.02 -1.25 15.83
C PHE A 20 10.99 -1.57 14.69
N ALA A 21 10.56 -1.43 13.46
CA ALA A 21 11.44 -1.58 12.30
C ALA A 21 12.57 -0.54 12.27
N ALA A 22 12.41 0.58 12.99
CA ALA A 22 13.48 1.57 13.18
C ALA A 22 14.77 0.95 13.75
N LEU A 23 14.67 -0.06 14.63
CA LEU A 23 15.83 -0.76 15.18
C LEU A 23 16.56 -1.63 14.13
N ALA A 24 15.84 -2.10 13.12
CA ALA A 24 16.40 -2.91 12.03
C ALA A 24 16.85 -2.08 10.82
N HIS A 25 16.64 -0.76 10.84
CA HIS A 25 16.84 0.15 9.71
C HIS A 25 18.25 0.00 9.11
N ASN A 26 19.29 0.14 9.95
CA ASN A 26 20.66 -0.02 9.49
C ASN A 26 20.95 -1.42 8.91
N ALA A 27 20.40 -2.47 9.50
CA ALA A 27 20.59 -3.85 9.04
C ALA A 27 19.92 -4.10 7.69
N LEU A 28 18.78 -3.49 7.45
CA LEU A 28 18.04 -3.62 6.20
C LEU A 28 18.65 -2.75 5.10
N LEU A 29 18.87 -1.47 5.34
CA LEU A 29 19.29 -0.52 4.31
C LEU A 29 20.79 -0.59 4.02
N ASN A 30 21.63 -0.43 5.05
CA ASN A 30 23.10 -0.39 4.86
C ASN A 30 23.73 -1.77 4.67
N ASN A 31 23.03 -2.84 5.02
CA ASN A 31 23.54 -4.19 4.84
C ASN A 31 22.72 -4.96 3.79
N ALA A 32 21.52 -5.47 4.12
CA ALA A 32 20.79 -6.36 3.22
C ALA A 32 20.57 -5.77 1.82
N ALA A 33 20.06 -4.53 1.73
CA ALA A 33 19.78 -3.86 0.46
C ALA A 33 21.03 -3.57 -0.38
N MET A 34 22.18 -3.27 0.27
CA MET A 34 23.40 -2.83 -0.42
C MET A 34 24.29 -3.98 -0.89
N LEU A 35 24.06 -5.22 -0.42
CA LEU A 35 24.97 -6.34 -0.69
C LEU A 35 25.04 -6.70 -2.17
N ARG A 36 23.93 -6.64 -2.89
CA ARG A 36 23.92 -6.87 -4.33
C ARG A 36 24.74 -5.82 -5.07
N TRP A 37 24.54 -4.56 -4.78
CA TRP A 37 25.28 -3.47 -5.42
C TRP A 37 26.79 -3.54 -5.12
N ARG A 38 27.15 -3.81 -3.86
CA ARG A 38 28.55 -3.78 -3.42
C ARG A 38 29.35 -5.00 -3.84
N TRP A 39 28.72 -6.18 -3.84
CA TRP A 39 29.43 -7.45 -4.03
C TRP A 39 28.73 -8.46 -4.96
N GLY A 40 27.62 -8.09 -5.59
CA GLY A 40 26.86 -8.99 -6.44
C GLY A 40 26.18 -10.14 -5.66
N ALA A 41 26.04 -10.02 -4.35
CA ALA A 41 25.50 -11.08 -3.51
C ALA A 41 23.98 -11.09 -3.53
N ASN A 42 23.38 -12.28 -3.68
CA ASN A 42 21.96 -12.47 -3.46
C ASN A 42 21.63 -12.42 -1.97
N VAL A 43 20.53 -11.75 -1.62
CA VAL A 43 20.02 -11.68 -0.24
C VAL A 43 18.53 -12.02 -0.25
N PRO A 44 18.15 -13.29 -0.45
CA PRO A 44 16.77 -13.75 -0.47
C PRO A 44 16.16 -13.71 0.94
N LEU A 45 15.87 -12.54 1.43
CA LEU A 45 15.33 -12.26 2.76
C LEU A 45 13.97 -11.61 2.65
N THR A 46 12.93 -12.24 3.19
CA THR A 46 11.61 -11.59 3.36
C THR A 46 11.45 -11.16 4.81
N VAL A 47 11.17 -9.88 5.03
CA VAL A 47 10.87 -9.32 6.36
C VAL A 47 9.42 -8.88 6.40
N ARG A 48 8.60 -9.57 7.18
CA ARG A 48 7.19 -9.23 7.41
C ARG A 48 7.08 -8.20 8.51
N VAL A 49 6.26 -7.18 8.28
CA VAL A 49 6.08 -6.09 9.24
C VAL A 49 4.60 -5.74 9.36
N PRO A 50 3.93 -6.20 10.42
CA PRO A 50 2.60 -5.72 10.78
C PRO A 50 2.62 -4.22 11.10
N LEU A 51 1.69 -3.46 10.53
CA LEU A 51 1.61 -2.01 10.71
C LEU A 51 0.16 -1.51 10.52
N GLY A 52 -0.03 -0.23 10.67
CA GLY A 52 -1.30 0.44 10.37
C GLY A 52 -2.10 0.85 11.60
N ALA A 53 -2.88 1.89 11.42
CA ALA A 53 -3.82 2.42 12.39
C ALA A 53 -5.14 1.60 12.45
N ARG A 54 -6.17 2.16 13.08
CA ARG A 54 -7.54 1.60 13.23
C ARG A 54 -7.63 0.39 14.16
N THR A 55 -6.56 0.07 14.85
CA THR A 55 -6.49 -1.02 15.83
C THR A 55 -6.46 -0.53 17.27
N ARG A 56 -6.52 0.79 17.46
CA ARG A 56 -6.45 1.45 18.80
C ARG A 56 -5.16 1.14 19.54
N SER A 57 -4.09 0.90 18.78
CA SER A 57 -2.79 0.51 19.31
C SER A 57 -1.90 1.70 19.69
N GLY A 58 -2.29 2.92 19.29
CA GLY A 58 -1.59 4.16 19.63
C GLY A 58 -0.28 4.38 18.89
N PRO A 59 0.54 5.36 19.33
CA PRO A 59 1.63 5.90 18.53
C PRO A 59 2.79 4.95 18.27
N PHE A 60 2.96 3.88 19.07
CA PHE A 60 4.09 2.96 18.90
C PHE A 60 3.80 1.74 18.02
N HIS A 61 2.51 1.43 17.81
CA HIS A 61 2.09 0.22 17.11
C HIS A 61 1.32 0.49 15.81
N ALA A 62 0.91 1.75 15.58
CA ALA A 62 0.09 2.16 14.45
C ALA A 62 0.85 2.95 13.38
N ASN A 63 2.19 2.96 13.43
CA ASN A 63 3.01 3.74 12.51
C ASN A 63 2.99 3.13 11.12
N MET A 64 2.73 3.96 10.13
CA MET A 64 3.00 3.66 8.73
C MET A 64 4.46 4.00 8.43
N ILE A 65 5.22 3.04 7.94
CA ILE A 65 6.68 3.14 7.82
C ILE A 65 7.19 3.05 6.38
N GLU A 66 6.29 2.93 5.43
CA GLU A 66 6.63 2.74 4.01
C GLU A 66 7.60 3.80 3.50
N SER A 67 7.41 5.06 3.88
CA SER A 67 8.28 6.17 3.47
C SER A 67 9.70 6.05 4.00
N TRP A 68 9.92 5.38 5.14
CA TRP A 68 11.26 5.20 5.70
C TRP A 68 12.11 4.25 4.86
N TYR A 69 11.49 3.30 4.18
CA TYR A 69 12.15 2.23 3.45
C TYR A 69 12.05 2.37 1.94
N ALA A 70 11.05 3.08 1.46
CA ALA A 70 10.88 3.30 0.02
C ALA A 70 11.90 4.29 -0.57
N ASN A 71 12.57 5.07 0.28
CA ASN A 71 13.57 6.05 -0.14
C ASN A 71 14.95 5.45 -0.41
N ASP A 72 15.22 4.25 0.08
CA ASP A 72 16.53 3.62 -0.07
C ASP A 72 16.52 2.51 -1.14
N PRO A 73 17.43 2.59 -2.13
CA PRO A 73 17.50 1.61 -3.20
C PRO A 73 17.96 0.24 -2.70
N GLY A 74 17.48 -0.82 -3.34
CA GLY A 74 17.88 -2.19 -3.08
C GLY A 74 16.93 -3.00 -2.20
N LEU A 75 15.87 -2.38 -1.67
CA LEU A 75 14.73 -3.09 -1.07
C LEU A 75 13.56 -3.16 -2.04
N VAL A 76 12.88 -4.28 -2.05
CA VAL A 76 11.52 -4.39 -2.58
C VAL A 76 10.54 -4.13 -1.44
N VAL A 77 9.53 -3.29 -1.65
CA VAL A 77 8.54 -2.94 -0.62
C VAL A 77 7.14 -3.30 -1.12
N VAL A 78 6.47 -4.20 -0.44
CA VAL A 78 5.17 -4.76 -0.81
C VAL A 78 4.13 -4.44 0.27
N ALA A 79 2.93 -4.04 -0.13
CA ALA A 79 1.84 -3.69 0.77
C ALA A 79 0.49 -4.25 0.27
N PRO A 80 0.20 -5.54 0.52
CA PRO A 80 -1.02 -6.19 0.04
C PRO A 80 -2.28 -5.59 0.65
N GLY A 81 -3.33 -5.47 -0.16
CA GLY A 81 -4.65 -4.99 0.25
C GLY A 81 -5.71 -6.09 0.35
N THR A 82 -5.47 -7.27 -0.22
CA THR A 82 -6.43 -8.39 -0.29
C THR A 82 -5.78 -9.72 0.09
N PRO A 83 -6.57 -10.76 0.41
CA PRO A 83 -6.04 -12.11 0.61
C PRO A 83 -5.29 -12.66 -0.61
N GLN A 84 -5.76 -12.34 -1.82
CA GLN A 84 -5.08 -12.73 -3.06
C GLN A 84 -3.68 -12.10 -3.15
N ASP A 85 -3.59 -10.78 -2.91
CA ASP A 85 -2.30 -10.07 -2.94
C ASP A 85 -1.36 -10.67 -1.90
N ALA A 86 -1.84 -10.91 -0.67
CA ALA A 86 -1.02 -11.48 0.39
C ALA A 86 -0.51 -12.88 0.03
N TYR A 87 -1.36 -13.73 -0.56
CA TYR A 87 -0.98 -15.08 -0.95
C TYR A 87 0.07 -15.08 -2.06
N ASP A 88 -0.22 -14.39 -3.17
CA ASP A 88 0.64 -14.45 -4.36
C ASP A 88 1.96 -13.71 -4.13
N LEU A 89 1.90 -12.49 -3.58
CA LEU A 89 3.07 -11.65 -3.42
C LEU A 89 4.01 -12.14 -2.31
N LEU A 90 3.48 -12.77 -1.25
CA LEU A 90 4.35 -13.39 -0.24
C LEU A 90 5.10 -14.60 -0.79
N ARG A 91 4.46 -15.39 -1.63
CA ARG A 91 5.12 -16.50 -2.31
C ARG A 91 6.20 -15.99 -3.27
N GLU A 92 5.89 -14.99 -4.07
CA GLU A 92 6.88 -14.39 -4.97
C GLU A 92 8.04 -13.74 -4.18
N ALA A 93 7.75 -13.05 -3.08
CA ALA A 93 8.77 -12.49 -2.19
C ALA A 93 9.74 -13.56 -1.67
N ALA A 94 9.23 -14.75 -1.31
CA ALA A 94 10.07 -15.88 -0.87
C ALA A 94 10.93 -16.47 -1.99
N GLU A 95 10.57 -16.26 -3.25
CA GLU A 95 11.30 -16.74 -4.44
C GLU A 95 12.33 -15.72 -4.96
N LEU A 96 12.20 -14.42 -4.57
CA LEU A 96 13.14 -13.37 -5.00
C LEU A 96 14.52 -13.54 -4.37
N ASP A 97 15.55 -13.13 -5.11
CA ASP A 97 16.94 -13.10 -4.64
C ASP A 97 17.35 -11.77 -4.02
N ASP A 98 16.41 -10.84 -3.91
CA ASP A 98 16.57 -9.53 -3.27
C ASP A 98 15.76 -9.43 -1.97
N PRO A 99 16.18 -8.57 -1.03
CA PRO A 99 15.47 -8.41 0.22
C PRO A 99 14.11 -7.73 0.00
N VAL A 100 13.07 -8.30 0.57
CA VAL A 100 11.69 -7.82 0.51
C VAL A 100 11.22 -7.39 1.88
N LEU A 101 10.71 -6.17 1.99
CA LEU A 101 9.92 -5.69 3.12
C LEU A 101 8.44 -5.86 2.80
N PHE A 102 7.78 -6.76 3.51
CA PHE A 102 6.39 -7.13 3.29
C PHE A 102 5.53 -6.50 4.39
N LEU A 103 4.83 -5.41 4.03
CA LEU A 103 4.06 -4.57 4.93
C LEU A 103 2.63 -5.11 5.05
N GLU A 104 2.25 -5.58 6.23
CA GLU A 104 0.94 -6.20 6.48
C GLU A 104 0.08 -5.29 7.35
N HIS A 105 -1.03 -4.79 6.79
CA HIS A 105 -1.90 -3.94 7.59
C HIS A 105 -2.70 -4.76 8.61
N ILE A 106 -2.43 -4.55 9.90
CA ILE A 106 -3.03 -5.34 11.00
C ILE A 106 -4.55 -5.20 11.09
N GLY A 107 -5.11 -4.08 10.63
CA GLY A 107 -6.56 -3.89 10.52
C GLY A 107 -7.24 -4.86 9.53
N LEU A 108 -6.47 -5.51 8.65
CA LEU A 108 -6.96 -6.53 7.72
C LEU A 108 -6.89 -7.94 8.28
N TYR A 109 -6.18 -8.16 9.40
CA TYR A 109 -6.08 -9.48 10.03
C TYR A 109 -7.42 -9.93 10.60
N GLY A 110 -7.76 -11.17 10.36
CA GLY A 110 -8.96 -11.80 10.93
C GLY A 110 -10.30 -11.25 10.44
N LEU A 111 -10.30 -10.39 9.43
CA LEU A 111 -11.54 -9.94 8.81
C LEU A 111 -12.21 -11.11 8.08
N ARG A 112 -13.35 -11.53 8.60
CA ARG A 112 -14.19 -12.56 8.00
C ARG A 112 -15.57 -11.96 7.81
N GLY A 113 -15.96 -11.65 6.62
CA GLY A 113 -17.34 -11.31 6.19
C GLY A 113 -18.23 -10.48 7.13
N GLY A 114 -17.67 -9.90 8.13
CA GLY A 114 -18.30 -9.12 9.19
C GLY A 114 -17.26 -8.89 10.25
N LEU A 115 -17.21 -7.72 10.79
CA LEU A 115 -16.16 -7.24 11.64
C LEU A 115 -15.94 -8.04 12.90
N THR A 116 -14.71 -8.38 13.12
CA THR A 116 -14.19 -8.68 14.46
C THR A 116 -13.76 -7.37 15.13
N GLY A 117 -13.53 -7.38 16.44
CA GLY A 117 -13.20 -6.16 17.21
C GLY A 117 -11.92 -5.40 16.78
N TRP A 118 -11.15 -5.91 15.83
CA TRP A 118 -9.98 -5.30 15.22
C TRP A 118 -10.36 -4.75 13.85
N GLY A 119 -9.96 -3.53 13.53
CA GLY A 119 -10.22 -2.94 12.22
C GLY A 119 -11.68 -2.57 11.96
N GLN A 120 -12.44 -2.21 12.99
CA GLN A 120 -13.88 -1.93 12.94
C GLN A 120 -14.31 -0.88 11.90
N ASN A 121 -13.37 -0.09 11.39
CA ASN A 121 -13.68 0.96 10.40
C ASN A 121 -13.33 0.54 8.97
N ILE A 122 -12.87 -0.69 8.77
CA ILE A 122 -12.62 -1.25 7.44
C ILE A 122 -13.67 -2.33 7.22
N ASN A 123 -14.72 -1.97 6.51
CA ASN A 123 -15.72 -2.93 6.10
C ASN A 123 -15.23 -3.62 4.83
N GLN A 124 -14.89 -4.90 4.93
CA GLN A 124 -14.61 -5.73 3.76
C GLN A 124 -15.29 -7.09 3.89
N ASN A 125 -15.89 -7.52 2.80
CA ASN A 125 -16.20 -8.91 2.60
C ASN A 125 -14.93 -9.61 2.10
N VAL A 126 -14.41 -10.56 2.88
CA VAL A 126 -13.26 -11.35 2.45
C VAL A 126 -13.74 -12.39 1.46
N ASP A 127 -13.57 -12.09 0.19
CA ASP A 127 -13.75 -13.08 -0.87
C ASP A 127 -12.46 -13.88 -1.03
N THR A 128 -12.52 -15.17 -0.75
CA THR A 128 -11.40 -16.09 -0.92
C THR A 128 -11.43 -16.83 -2.26
N GLN A 129 -12.46 -16.64 -3.07
CA GLN A 129 -12.56 -17.33 -4.36
C GLN A 129 -11.41 -16.95 -5.31
N PRO A 130 -11.01 -15.66 -5.44
CA PRO A 130 -9.85 -15.30 -6.27
C PRO A 130 -8.56 -16.01 -5.87
N VAL A 131 -8.34 -16.27 -4.56
CA VAL A 131 -7.18 -17.03 -4.09
C VAL A 131 -7.25 -18.48 -4.57
N LYS A 132 -8.42 -19.11 -4.48
CA LYS A 132 -8.61 -20.48 -4.96
C LYS A 132 -8.40 -20.57 -6.47
N ASP A 133 -8.98 -19.66 -7.22
CA ASP A 133 -8.84 -19.58 -8.67
C ASP A 133 -7.37 -19.39 -9.09
N ALA A 134 -6.61 -18.55 -8.38
CA ALA A 134 -5.18 -18.38 -8.61
C ALA A 134 -4.37 -19.65 -8.31
N ILE A 135 -4.74 -20.38 -7.25
CA ILE A 135 -4.11 -21.68 -6.92
C ILE A 135 -4.37 -22.68 -8.03
N GLU A 136 -5.62 -22.79 -8.50
CA GLU A 136 -6.04 -23.77 -9.52
C GLU A 136 -5.49 -23.43 -10.91
N SER A 137 -5.52 -22.17 -11.32
CA SER A 137 -5.04 -21.73 -12.64
C SER A 137 -3.53 -21.57 -12.72
N GLY A 138 -2.84 -21.46 -11.60
CA GLY A 138 -1.42 -21.12 -11.52
C GLY A 138 -1.09 -19.67 -11.91
N ASN A 139 -2.09 -18.86 -12.21
CA ASN A 139 -1.90 -17.43 -12.45
C ASN A 139 -1.65 -16.71 -11.14
N ARG A 140 -0.52 -16.00 -11.06
CA ARG A 140 -0.11 -15.26 -9.86
C ARG A 140 0.05 -13.79 -10.16
N LEU A 141 -0.30 -12.97 -9.18
CA LEU A 141 0.07 -11.56 -9.18
C LEU A 141 1.58 -11.43 -9.07
N LYS A 142 2.12 -10.37 -9.67
CA LYS A 142 3.56 -10.13 -9.72
C LYS A 142 3.95 -8.90 -8.93
N ILE A 143 5.07 -9.01 -8.21
CA ILE A 143 5.74 -7.86 -7.60
C ILE A 143 6.10 -6.86 -8.71
N GLY A 144 5.87 -5.57 -8.45
CA GLY A 144 6.09 -4.50 -9.42
C GLY A 144 4.96 -4.32 -10.43
N LYS A 145 3.81 -4.98 -10.23
CA LYS A 145 2.62 -4.80 -11.07
C LYS A 145 1.41 -4.35 -10.24
N ALA A 146 0.87 -3.19 -10.61
CA ALA A 146 -0.38 -2.68 -10.09
C ALA A 146 -1.59 -3.37 -10.73
N GLY A 147 -2.74 -3.25 -10.08
CA GLY A 147 -4.00 -3.78 -10.61
C GLY A 147 -5.09 -2.71 -10.66
N VAL A 148 -5.80 -2.62 -11.79
CA VAL A 148 -7.07 -1.90 -11.85
C VAL A 148 -8.12 -2.79 -11.19
N VAL A 149 -8.55 -2.42 -9.98
CA VAL A 149 -9.50 -3.20 -9.16
C VAL A 149 -10.94 -2.73 -9.30
N ARG A 150 -11.13 -1.56 -9.89
CA ARG A 150 -12.40 -0.99 -10.31
C ARG A 150 -12.14 -0.11 -11.53
N GLY A 151 -12.87 -0.33 -12.62
CA GLY A 151 -12.84 0.57 -13.78
C GLY A 151 -13.61 1.87 -13.49
N GLY A 152 -13.19 2.96 -14.11
CA GLY A 152 -13.83 4.27 -14.01
C GLY A 152 -13.32 5.19 -15.12
N ARG A 153 -13.97 6.34 -15.28
CA ARG A 153 -13.66 7.28 -16.39
C ARG A 153 -13.41 8.72 -15.92
N ASP A 154 -13.82 9.06 -14.69
CA ASP A 154 -13.85 10.46 -14.24
C ASP A 154 -12.69 10.84 -13.35
N VAL A 155 -12.20 9.92 -12.51
CA VAL A 155 -11.06 10.13 -11.59
C VAL A 155 -10.26 8.86 -11.43
N THR A 156 -8.93 8.94 -11.47
CA THR A 156 -8.03 7.87 -11.06
C THR A 156 -7.70 8.01 -9.59
N LEU A 157 -7.97 6.97 -8.80
CA LEU A 157 -7.57 6.85 -7.40
C LEU A 157 -6.51 5.77 -7.24
N VAL A 158 -5.29 6.18 -6.88
CA VAL A 158 -4.14 5.29 -6.63
C VAL A 158 -4.02 5.05 -5.13
N THR A 159 -3.95 3.78 -4.71
CA THR A 159 -3.89 3.42 -3.28
C THR A 159 -3.25 2.06 -3.04
N TRP A 160 -3.13 1.64 -1.78
CA TRP A 160 -2.61 0.34 -1.36
C TRP A 160 -3.10 -0.08 0.03
N GLY A 161 -2.90 -1.34 0.38
CA GLY A 161 -3.18 -1.88 1.70
C GLY A 161 -4.62 -1.66 2.14
N ALA A 162 -4.81 -1.23 3.38
CA ALA A 162 -6.15 -1.03 3.94
C ALA A 162 -6.94 0.10 3.28
N MET A 163 -6.26 1.10 2.72
CA MET A 163 -6.93 2.22 2.05
C MET A 163 -7.69 1.80 0.78
N LEU A 164 -7.33 0.66 0.18
CA LEU A 164 -8.08 0.07 -0.91
C LEU A 164 -9.57 -0.13 -0.57
N HIS A 165 -9.87 -0.56 0.66
CA HIS A 165 -11.25 -0.82 1.08
C HIS A 165 -12.05 0.47 1.29
N ILE A 166 -11.40 1.52 1.79
CA ILE A 166 -12.00 2.86 1.89
C ILE A 166 -12.24 3.45 0.50
N ALA A 167 -11.27 3.26 -0.41
CA ALA A 167 -11.38 3.70 -1.80
C ALA A 167 -12.59 3.06 -2.51
N LYS A 168 -12.80 1.76 -2.34
CA LYS A 168 -13.94 1.04 -2.90
C LYS A 168 -15.28 1.59 -2.38
N GLN A 169 -15.40 1.78 -1.06
CA GLN A 169 -16.61 2.34 -0.46
C GLN A 169 -16.89 3.78 -0.95
N ALA A 170 -15.83 4.60 -1.07
CA ALA A 170 -15.96 5.95 -1.58
C ALA A 170 -16.43 5.97 -3.05
N ALA A 171 -15.88 5.07 -3.87
CA ALA A 171 -16.28 4.94 -5.27
C ALA A 171 -17.72 4.45 -5.42
N ASP A 172 -18.22 3.58 -4.53
CA ASP A 172 -19.62 3.14 -4.54
C ASP A 172 -20.57 4.30 -4.26
N ILE A 173 -20.25 5.16 -3.26
CA ILE A 173 -21.03 6.36 -2.96
C ILE A 173 -21.03 7.34 -4.14
N LEU A 174 -19.89 7.57 -4.77
CA LEU A 174 -19.76 8.52 -5.86
C LEU A 174 -20.41 8.03 -7.16
N SER A 175 -20.49 6.73 -7.37
CA SER A 175 -21.23 6.14 -8.49
C SER A 175 -22.73 6.45 -8.43
N GLU A 176 -23.31 6.63 -7.22
CA GLU A 176 -24.68 7.10 -7.05
C GLU A 176 -24.86 8.59 -7.45
N GLU A 177 -23.75 9.31 -7.58
CA GLU A 177 -23.67 10.70 -8.02
C GLU A 177 -23.19 10.84 -9.48
N ASP A 178 -23.18 9.74 -10.26
CA ASP A 178 -22.69 9.68 -11.64
C ASP A 178 -21.18 10.00 -11.79
N ILE A 179 -20.38 9.80 -10.71
CA ILE A 179 -18.91 9.95 -10.73
C ILE A 179 -18.25 8.57 -10.68
N GLU A 180 -17.64 8.15 -11.79
CA GLU A 180 -17.03 6.85 -11.94
C GLU A 180 -15.53 6.90 -11.65
N VAL A 181 -15.12 6.37 -10.47
CA VAL A 181 -13.75 6.35 -9.99
C VAL A 181 -13.04 5.06 -10.43
N GLU A 182 -11.96 5.20 -11.19
CA GLU A 182 -11.03 4.11 -11.46
C GLU A 182 -10.08 3.92 -10.28
N ILE A 183 -10.04 2.72 -9.70
CA ILE A 183 -9.19 2.42 -8.54
C ILE A 183 -8.03 1.55 -8.97
N ILE A 184 -6.82 2.04 -8.71
CA ILE A 184 -5.57 1.30 -8.90
C ILE A 184 -5.01 0.91 -7.53
N ASP A 185 -4.89 -0.40 -7.30
CA ASP A 185 -4.14 -0.95 -6.19
C ASP A 185 -2.70 -1.18 -6.64
N VAL A 186 -1.76 -0.42 -6.08
CA VAL A 186 -0.36 -0.53 -6.47
C VAL A 186 0.34 -1.76 -5.91
N ARG A 187 -0.12 -2.30 -4.78
CA ARG A 187 0.38 -3.55 -4.16
C ARG A 187 1.86 -3.55 -3.84
N THR A 188 2.67 -3.05 -4.76
CA THR A 188 4.13 -2.91 -4.62
C THR A 188 4.50 -1.43 -4.66
N LEU A 189 5.08 -0.96 -3.58
CA LEU A 189 5.50 0.44 -3.47
C LEU A 189 6.84 0.65 -4.17
N ILE A 190 7.75 -0.33 -4.05
CA ILE A 190 9.04 -0.39 -4.74
C ILE A 190 9.27 -1.82 -5.26
N PRO A 191 9.44 -2.00 -6.58
CA PRO A 191 9.32 -1.00 -7.63
C PRO A 191 7.87 -0.56 -7.87
N PHE A 192 7.68 0.72 -8.18
CA PHE A 192 6.38 1.31 -8.46
C PHE A 192 5.98 1.13 -9.94
N ASP A 193 4.79 0.62 -10.20
CA ASP A 193 4.22 0.50 -11.56
C ASP A 193 3.61 1.84 -12.00
N ALA A 194 4.47 2.77 -12.42
CA ALA A 194 4.06 4.08 -12.91
C ALA A 194 3.26 3.98 -14.21
N GLU A 195 3.60 3.02 -15.10
CA GLU A 195 2.97 2.85 -16.41
C GLU A 195 1.46 2.64 -16.30
N THR A 196 1.03 1.74 -15.42
CA THR A 196 -0.39 1.48 -15.16
C THR A 196 -1.10 2.75 -14.65
N CYS A 197 -0.48 3.49 -13.73
CA CYS A 197 -1.06 4.72 -13.19
C CYS A 197 -1.13 5.84 -14.22
N VAL A 198 -0.05 6.06 -14.98
CA VAL A 198 0.02 7.06 -16.07
C VAL A 198 -1.05 6.79 -17.13
N SER A 199 -1.19 5.52 -17.56
CA SER A 199 -2.21 5.12 -18.53
C SER A 199 -3.63 5.45 -18.05
N SER A 200 -3.93 5.22 -16.78
CA SER A 200 -5.22 5.56 -16.17
C SER A 200 -5.44 7.07 -16.13
N VAL A 201 -4.48 7.82 -15.59
CA VAL A 201 -4.59 9.29 -15.46
C VAL A 201 -4.72 9.97 -16.83
N THR A 202 -4.04 9.46 -17.84
CA THR A 202 -4.16 9.97 -19.21
C THR A 202 -5.58 9.82 -19.77
N ARG A 203 -6.32 8.81 -19.33
CA ARG A 203 -7.72 8.61 -19.75
C ARG A 203 -8.72 9.43 -18.92
N THR A 204 -8.50 9.51 -17.59
CA THR A 204 -9.45 10.17 -16.68
C THR A 204 -9.21 11.67 -16.52
N GLY A 205 -8.02 12.15 -16.84
CA GLY A 205 -7.61 13.55 -16.66
C GLY A 205 -7.47 13.98 -15.19
N ARG A 206 -7.69 13.10 -14.22
CA ARG A 206 -7.77 13.46 -12.79
C ARG A 206 -7.10 12.42 -11.91
N LEU A 207 -6.36 12.89 -10.91
CA LEU A 207 -5.56 12.02 -10.03
C LEU A 207 -5.79 12.33 -8.55
N VAL A 208 -6.10 11.30 -7.79
CA VAL A 208 -6.01 11.28 -6.32
C VAL A 208 -5.09 10.14 -5.90
N VAL A 209 -4.16 10.39 -4.99
CA VAL A 209 -3.37 9.36 -4.33
C VAL A 209 -3.80 9.29 -2.87
N LEU A 210 -4.17 8.11 -2.40
CA LEU A 210 -4.65 7.86 -1.04
C LEU A 210 -3.67 6.96 -0.29
N GLN A 211 -3.10 7.48 0.80
CA GLN A 211 -2.24 6.76 1.73
C GLN A 211 -2.77 6.84 3.16
N GLU A 212 -2.45 5.87 4.01
CA GLU A 212 -2.77 5.95 5.45
C GLU A 212 -1.69 6.69 6.24
N GLY A 213 -0.44 6.65 5.79
CA GLY A 213 0.67 7.38 6.40
C GLY A 213 0.46 8.90 6.42
N GLN A 214 1.29 9.60 7.20
CA GLN A 214 1.25 11.05 7.33
C GLN A 214 1.30 11.73 5.95
N TRP A 215 0.62 12.87 5.84
CA TRP A 215 0.61 13.63 4.61
C TRP A 215 2.00 14.16 4.27
N PHE A 216 2.67 14.78 5.25
CA PHE A 216 4.01 15.32 5.02
C PHE A 216 5.05 14.19 4.94
N GLY A 217 5.83 14.17 3.87
CA GLY A 217 6.85 13.16 3.64
C GLY A 217 6.30 11.77 3.27
N GLY A 218 5.00 11.66 3.01
CA GLY A 218 4.39 10.41 2.56
C GLY A 218 4.81 10.02 1.14
N ILE A 219 4.95 8.72 0.89
CA ILE A 219 5.36 8.17 -0.42
C ILE A 219 4.38 8.52 -1.55
N GLY A 220 3.12 8.78 -1.22
CA GLY A 220 2.10 9.19 -2.20
C GLY A 220 2.48 10.45 -2.98
N HIS A 221 3.22 11.37 -2.38
CA HIS A 221 3.72 12.55 -3.10
C HIS A 221 4.77 12.19 -4.15
N SER A 222 5.65 11.23 -3.86
CA SER A 222 6.62 10.72 -4.82
C SER A 222 5.94 10.00 -5.98
N MET A 223 4.90 9.20 -5.69
CA MET A 223 4.09 8.54 -6.71
C MET A 223 3.34 9.56 -7.57
N GLN A 224 2.70 10.56 -6.96
CA GLN A 224 2.05 11.65 -7.67
C GLN A 224 3.03 12.35 -8.60
N SER A 225 4.21 12.75 -8.10
CA SER A 225 5.25 13.40 -8.89
C SER A 225 5.67 12.54 -10.07
N ARG A 226 5.92 11.24 -9.85
CA ARG A 226 6.32 10.31 -10.91
C ARG A 226 5.24 10.13 -11.98
N ILE A 227 3.97 10.09 -11.60
CA ILE A 227 2.86 10.03 -12.56
C ILE A 227 2.79 11.33 -13.37
N MET A 228 2.95 12.48 -12.70
CA MET A 228 2.88 13.79 -13.34
C MET A 228 4.02 14.05 -14.35
N GLU A 229 5.17 13.42 -14.21
CA GLU A 229 6.25 13.54 -15.19
C GLU A 229 5.78 13.16 -16.61
N GLU A 230 4.85 12.21 -16.73
CA GLU A 230 4.36 11.71 -18.02
C GLU A 230 2.92 12.17 -18.33
N ALA A 231 2.07 12.34 -17.32
CA ALA A 231 0.64 12.61 -17.48
C ALA A 231 0.27 14.10 -17.25
N PHE A 232 1.22 15.00 -16.99
CA PHE A 232 0.93 16.40 -16.62
C PHE A 232 -0.02 17.10 -17.58
N TYR A 233 0.22 16.99 -18.87
CA TYR A 233 -0.60 17.66 -19.90
C TYR A 233 -1.97 17.01 -20.14
N ALA A 234 -2.22 15.84 -19.54
CA ALA A 234 -3.54 15.20 -19.56
C ALA A 234 -4.42 15.64 -18.38
N LEU A 235 -3.84 16.30 -17.37
CA LEU A 235 -4.58 16.70 -16.18
C LEU A 235 -5.58 17.83 -16.48
N GLU A 236 -6.81 17.64 -16.05
CA GLU A 236 -7.92 18.59 -16.11
C GLU A 236 -8.17 19.29 -14.77
N SER A 237 -7.64 18.74 -13.68
CA SER A 237 -7.69 19.34 -12.35
C SER A 237 -6.36 19.14 -11.59
N ALA A 238 -6.17 19.93 -10.52
CA ALA A 238 -5.00 19.76 -9.66
C ALA A 238 -5.01 18.38 -8.98
N PRO A 239 -3.95 17.57 -9.11
CA PRO A 239 -3.88 16.28 -8.47
C PRO A 239 -3.78 16.41 -6.95
N LEU A 240 -4.38 15.50 -6.20
CA LEU A 240 -4.46 15.56 -4.74
C LEU A 240 -3.81 14.31 -4.10
N VAL A 241 -3.10 14.53 -2.99
CA VAL A 241 -2.66 13.45 -2.08
C VAL A 241 -3.44 13.55 -0.79
N ILE A 242 -4.05 12.43 -0.38
CA ILE A 242 -4.73 12.27 0.90
C ILE A 242 -3.84 11.44 1.80
N GLY A 243 -3.55 11.92 3.00
CA GLY A 243 -2.78 11.22 4.03
C GLY A 243 -3.30 11.56 5.43
N ALA A 244 -2.77 10.88 6.44
CA ALA A 244 -3.05 11.20 7.82
C ALA A 244 -2.53 12.59 8.20
N LEU A 245 -3.07 13.15 9.28
CA LEU A 245 -2.54 14.36 9.89
C LEU A 245 -1.10 14.11 10.38
N ASP A 246 -0.28 15.15 10.35
CA ASP A 246 1.13 15.08 10.78
C ASP A 246 1.24 15.05 12.31
N THR A 247 0.61 14.05 12.90
CA THR A 247 0.60 13.80 14.34
C THR A 247 0.81 12.32 14.64
N PRO A 248 1.31 11.95 15.83
CA PRO A 248 1.29 10.55 16.27
C PRO A 248 -0.15 10.03 16.33
N VAL A 249 -0.34 8.75 16.01
CA VAL A 249 -1.68 8.12 16.03
C VAL A 249 -2.17 7.97 17.47
N PRO A 250 -3.32 8.55 17.85
CA PRO A 250 -3.85 8.46 19.21
C PRO A 250 -4.45 7.08 19.52
N PHE A 251 -4.56 6.75 20.84
CA PHE A 251 -5.28 5.55 21.30
C PHE A 251 -6.80 5.70 21.24
N ALA A 252 -7.31 6.90 21.58
CA ALA A 252 -8.75 7.12 21.68
C ALA A 252 -9.42 7.01 20.29
N PRO A 253 -10.47 6.17 20.14
CA PRO A 253 -11.10 5.93 18.87
C PRO A 253 -11.53 7.18 18.09
N PRO A 254 -12.17 8.20 18.72
CA PRO A 254 -12.55 9.41 17.99
C PRO A 254 -11.36 10.19 17.45
N LEU A 255 -10.26 10.22 18.21
CA LEU A 255 -9.04 10.93 17.81
C LEU A 255 -8.28 10.17 16.73
N GLU A 256 -8.17 8.84 16.86
CA GLU A 256 -7.56 8.02 15.81
C GLU A 256 -8.34 8.14 14.49
N ASN A 257 -9.68 8.07 14.54
CA ASN A 257 -10.53 8.24 13.37
C ASN A 257 -10.41 9.63 12.73
N HIS A 258 -10.12 10.66 13.52
CA HIS A 258 -9.87 12.01 13.02
C HIS A 258 -8.48 12.15 12.39
N THR A 259 -7.51 11.40 12.90
CA THR A 259 -6.11 11.51 12.47
C THR A 259 -5.88 10.85 11.10
N VAL A 260 -6.46 9.66 10.87
CA VAL A 260 -6.25 8.89 9.63
C VAL A 260 -7.35 9.16 8.61
N PRO A 261 -7.07 9.05 7.29
CA PRO A 261 -8.07 9.28 6.25
C PRO A 261 -9.28 8.37 6.42
N GLY A 262 -10.46 8.94 6.58
CA GLY A 262 -11.74 8.25 6.68
C GLY A 262 -12.54 8.34 5.37
N LEU A 263 -13.64 7.58 5.30
CA LEU A 263 -14.51 7.52 4.14
C LEU A 263 -14.99 8.91 3.68
N GLU A 264 -15.44 9.74 4.62
CA GLU A 264 -15.93 11.10 4.31
C GLU A 264 -14.83 11.98 3.70
N HIS A 265 -13.58 11.86 4.21
CA HIS A 265 -12.44 12.61 3.66
C HIS A 265 -12.17 12.21 2.21
N VAL A 266 -12.20 10.90 1.92
CA VAL A 266 -11.94 10.37 0.58
C VAL A 266 -13.05 10.75 -0.39
N VAL A 267 -14.32 10.61 -0.01
CA VAL A 267 -15.46 11.01 -0.83
C VAL A 267 -15.41 12.50 -1.16
N LYS A 268 -15.13 13.35 -0.14
CA LYS A 268 -15.03 14.80 -0.34
C LYS A 268 -13.90 15.15 -1.33
N ALA A 269 -12.74 14.55 -1.17
CA ALA A 269 -11.59 14.81 -2.03
C ALA A 269 -11.83 14.37 -3.48
N LEU A 270 -12.36 13.17 -3.67
CA LEU A 270 -12.70 12.66 -5.01
C LEU A 270 -13.76 13.53 -5.71
N ARG A 271 -14.80 13.94 -4.98
CA ARG A 271 -15.81 14.84 -5.52
C ARG A 271 -15.21 16.20 -5.93
N GLN A 272 -14.35 16.76 -5.10
CA GLN A 272 -13.65 18.01 -5.41
C GLN A 272 -12.82 17.90 -6.68
N VAL A 273 -12.06 16.82 -6.85
CA VAL A 273 -11.20 16.59 -8.02
C VAL A 273 -12.04 16.30 -9.27
N ALA A 274 -13.18 15.60 -9.12
CA ALA A 274 -14.09 15.31 -10.24
C ALA A 274 -14.79 16.55 -10.80
N GLN A 275 -15.01 17.56 -9.98
CA GLN A 275 -15.71 18.79 -10.37
C GLN A 275 -14.79 19.89 -10.91
N GLY A 276 -13.46 19.69 -10.89
CA GLY A 276 -12.46 20.61 -11.42
C GLY A 276 -12.08 21.68 -10.44
#